data_1aeb85adb92edbdb0d8fb67e717ef960
#
_entry.id   1aeb85adb92edbdb0d8fb67e717ef960
#
_cell.length_a   1.000
_cell.length_b   1.000
_cell.length_c   1.000
_cell.angle_alpha   90.00
_cell.angle_beta   90.00
_cell.angle_gamma   90.00
#
_symmetry.space_group_name_H-M   'P 1'
#
loop_
_entity.id
_entity.type
_entity.pdbx_description
1 polymer ?
#
loop_
_entity_poly.entity_id
_entity_poly.type
_entity_poly.pdbx_seq_one_letter_code
_entity_poly.pdbx_strand_id
1 'polypeptide(L)'
;DAICFTPRAQSEWFDCLKQDSRVALCIDEQNLPYRKVIVEGEAQLQHDLGEDDQWRDLYRQIAKRYVPPEAAEAYVQDTKDQERALYSLPLKNSTVKSWRMPTKGEPGNGIWHQRYYAPGTKFAD
;
A
#
# COMPACT_ATOMS: atom_id res chain seq x y z
N ASP A 1 0.56 -0.56 14.55
CA ASP A 1 1.11 -0.67 13.20
C ASP A 1 -0.01 -0.50 12.17
N ALA A 2 0.19 0.40 11.20
CA ALA A 2 -0.75 0.68 10.12
C ALA A 2 0.00 1.08 8.84
N ILE A 3 -0.66 0.90 7.69
CA ILE A 3 -0.20 1.41 6.40
C ILE A 3 -0.91 2.74 6.14
N CYS A 4 -0.12 3.80 5.92
CA CYS A 4 -0.65 5.12 5.58
C CYS A 4 -0.63 5.34 4.08
N PHE A 5 -1.68 5.97 3.56
CA PHE A 5 -1.81 6.36 2.16
C PHE A 5 -2.61 7.67 2.01
N THR A 6 -2.42 8.35 0.87
CA THR A 6 -2.79 9.76 0.74
C THR A 6 -3.54 10.02 -0.56
N PRO A 7 -4.86 9.76 -0.63
CA PRO A 7 -5.66 10.08 -1.79
C PRO A 7 -5.73 11.59 -2.01
N ARG A 8 -5.68 12.01 -3.28
CA ARG A 8 -5.93 13.40 -3.68
C ARG A 8 -7.42 13.69 -3.69
N ALA A 9 -7.78 14.94 -3.38
CA ALA A 9 -9.16 15.41 -3.38
C ALA A 9 -9.94 15.09 -4.67
N GLN A 10 -9.27 15.15 -5.82
CA GLN A 10 -9.89 14.93 -7.13
C GLN A 10 -9.75 13.50 -7.67
N SER A 11 -9.37 12.53 -6.82
CA SER A 11 -9.22 11.14 -7.26
C SER A 11 -10.52 10.35 -7.05
N GLU A 12 -10.91 9.54 -8.04
CA GLU A 12 -12.09 8.67 -7.95
C GLU A 12 -12.05 7.74 -6.72
N TRP A 13 -10.87 7.21 -6.40
CA TRP A 13 -10.74 6.32 -5.24
C TRP A 13 -10.94 7.04 -3.90
N PHE A 14 -10.70 8.35 -3.82
CA PHE A 14 -11.08 9.15 -2.65
C PHE A 14 -12.60 9.21 -2.49
N ASP A 15 -13.33 9.41 -3.58
CA ASP A 15 -14.80 9.37 -3.56
C ASP A 15 -15.34 7.99 -3.18
N CYS A 16 -14.70 6.93 -3.65
CA CYS A 16 -15.02 5.56 -3.22
C CYS A 16 -14.80 5.37 -1.72
N LEU A 17 -13.66 5.84 -1.17
CA LEU A 17 -13.33 5.73 0.26
C LEU A 17 -14.32 6.47 1.17
N LYS A 18 -14.86 7.60 0.70
CA LYS A 18 -15.91 8.32 1.45
C LYS A 18 -17.22 7.53 1.56
N GLN A 19 -17.49 6.69 0.58
CA GLN A 19 -18.71 5.87 0.54
C GLN A 19 -18.51 4.52 1.23
N ASP A 20 -17.33 3.92 1.08
CA ASP A 20 -16.98 2.61 1.62
C ASP A 20 -15.50 2.57 1.97
N SER A 21 -15.20 2.40 3.26
CA SER A 21 -13.83 2.41 3.78
C SER A 21 -13.06 1.11 3.54
N ARG A 22 -13.68 0.07 2.98
CA ARG A 22 -13.01 -1.20 2.69
C ARG A 22 -12.01 -1.03 1.56
N VAL A 23 -10.77 -1.48 1.80
CA VAL A 23 -9.68 -1.39 0.83
C VAL A 23 -8.89 -2.68 0.75
N ALA A 24 -8.30 -2.91 -0.41
CA ALA A 24 -7.26 -3.90 -0.61
C ALA A 24 -6.01 -3.18 -1.13
N LEU A 25 -4.93 -3.22 -0.37
CA LEU A 25 -3.63 -2.67 -0.75
C LEU A 25 -2.71 -3.78 -1.23
N CYS A 26 -2.10 -3.61 -2.40
CA CYS A 26 -1.06 -4.48 -2.91
C CYS A 26 0.27 -3.71 -2.90
N ILE A 27 1.25 -4.24 -2.17
CA ILE A 27 2.60 -3.70 -2.08
C ILE A 27 3.55 -4.75 -2.63
N ASP A 28 4.30 -4.41 -3.67
CA ASP A 28 5.17 -5.36 -4.36
C ASP A 28 6.52 -4.76 -4.75
N GLU A 29 7.48 -5.65 -4.99
CA GLU A 29 8.82 -5.31 -5.48
C GLU A 29 8.88 -5.43 -7.00
N GLN A 30 9.64 -4.54 -7.62
CA GLN A 30 9.90 -4.57 -9.07
C GLN A 30 10.95 -5.60 -9.49
N ASN A 31 11.74 -6.09 -8.54
CA ASN A 31 12.86 -7.02 -8.79
C ASN A 31 12.60 -8.38 -8.14
N LEU A 32 13.24 -9.43 -8.68
CA LEU A 32 13.23 -10.74 -8.06
C LEU A 32 13.70 -10.65 -6.59
N PRO A 33 13.05 -11.36 -5.68
CA PRO A 33 12.06 -12.44 -5.88
C PRO A 33 10.59 -11.96 -6.00
N TYR A 34 10.33 -10.72 -6.34
CA TYR A 34 8.98 -10.14 -6.48
C TYR A 34 8.13 -10.35 -5.23
N ARG A 35 8.68 -9.98 -4.08
CA ARG A 35 7.93 -10.05 -2.81
C ARG A 35 6.67 -9.21 -2.91
N LYS A 36 5.57 -9.76 -2.45
CA LYS A 36 4.27 -9.11 -2.48
C LYS A 36 3.53 -9.28 -1.18
N VAL A 37 2.88 -8.21 -0.74
CA VAL A 37 1.97 -8.22 0.40
C VAL A 37 0.63 -7.65 -0.06
N ILE A 38 -0.45 -8.36 0.24
CA ILE A 38 -1.82 -7.87 0.05
C ILE A 38 -2.42 -7.70 1.44
N VAL A 39 -2.96 -6.51 1.71
CA VAL A 39 -3.62 -6.18 2.96
C VAL A 39 -5.04 -5.74 2.67
N GLU A 40 -6.01 -6.46 3.22
CA GLU A 40 -7.44 -6.21 3.05
C GLU A 40 -8.06 -5.83 4.41
N GLY A 41 -8.74 -4.70 4.48
CA GLY A 41 -9.35 -4.22 5.72
C GLY A 41 -10.10 -2.91 5.54
N GLU A 42 -10.43 -2.26 6.65
CA GLU A 42 -11.13 -0.97 6.67
C GLU A 42 -10.15 0.17 6.95
N ALA A 43 -10.10 1.11 6.01
CA ALA A 43 -9.29 2.30 6.15
C ALA A 43 -9.94 3.30 7.11
N GLN A 44 -9.11 4.02 7.84
CA GLN A 44 -9.51 5.05 8.81
C GLN A 44 -9.00 6.41 8.36
N LEU A 45 -9.89 7.38 8.26
CA LEU A 45 -9.51 8.77 8.02
C LEU A 45 -8.75 9.31 9.24
N GLN A 46 -7.54 9.82 9.02
CA GLN A 46 -6.70 10.43 10.05
C GLN A 46 -6.74 11.95 9.95
N HIS A 47 -6.65 12.47 8.73
CA HIS A 47 -6.77 13.89 8.42
C HIS A 47 -7.59 14.10 7.16
N ASP A 48 -8.53 15.01 7.21
CA ASP A 48 -9.37 15.37 6.07
C ASP A 48 -8.69 16.40 5.16
N LEU A 49 -9.32 16.71 4.04
CA LEU A 49 -8.87 17.74 3.12
C LEU A 49 -8.72 19.08 3.85
N GLY A 50 -7.69 19.83 3.49
CA GLY A 50 -7.37 21.13 4.12
C GLY A 50 -6.53 21.01 5.40
N GLU A 51 -6.27 19.80 5.89
CA GLU A 51 -5.42 19.57 7.07
C GLU A 51 -3.98 19.17 6.71
N ASP A 52 -3.60 19.26 5.44
CA ASP A 52 -2.30 18.82 4.90
C ASP A 52 -1.10 19.35 5.67
N ASP A 53 -1.15 20.59 6.19
CA ASP A 53 -0.04 21.20 6.92
C ASP A 53 0.25 20.50 8.25
N GLN A 54 -0.75 19.83 8.85
CA GLN A 54 -0.59 19.13 10.12
C GLN A 54 0.24 17.83 9.99
N TRP A 55 0.25 17.23 8.80
CA TRP A 55 0.92 15.96 8.56
C TRP A 55 1.91 15.99 7.38
N ARG A 56 2.30 17.17 6.91
CA ARG A 56 3.21 17.35 5.77
C ARG A 56 4.57 16.68 5.96
N ASP A 57 5.07 16.61 7.18
CA ASP A 57 6.32 15.90 7.48
C ASP A 57 6.19 14.38 7.27
N LEU A 58 5.04 13.80 7.62
CA LEU A 58 4.75 12.40 7.30
C LEU A 58 4.69 12.19 5.79
N TYR A 59 4.09 13.12 5.05
CA TYR A 59 4.05 13.05 3.59
C TYR A 59 5.45 13.08 2.96
N ARG A 60 6.35 13.93 3.47
CA ARG A 60 7.77 13.92 3.08
C ARG A 60 8.45 12.59 3.33
N GLN A 61 8.20 11.98 4.48
CA GLN A 61 8.74 10.65 4.82
C GLN A 61 8.21 9.56 3.86
N ILE A 62 6.94 9.62 3.50
CA ILE A 62 6.35 8.71 2.51
C ILE A 62 7.04 8.90 1.16
N ALA A 63 7.16 10.12 0.66
CA ALA A 63 7.79 10.41 -0.62
C ALA A 63 9.26 9.94 -0.69
N LYS A 64 10.03 10.10 0.38
CA LYS A 64 11.43 9.65 0.49
C LYS A 64 11.61 8.12 0.40
N ARG A 65 10.55 7.34 0.53
CA ARG A 65 10.61 5.88 0.30
C ARG A 65 10.67 5.51 -1.17
N TYR A 66 10.25 6.41 -2.05
CA TYR A 66 10.11 6.14 -3.50
C TYR A 66 11.14 6.89 -4.34
N VAL A 67 11.62 8.03 -3.87
CA VAL A 67 12.56 8.90 -4.59
C VAL A 67 13.62 9.48 -3.66
N PRO A 68 14.78 9.92 -4.19
CA PRO A 68 15.82 10.58 -3.38
C PRO A 68 15.27 11.80 -2.62
N PRO A 69 15.87 12.16 -1.46
CA PRO A 69 15.36 13.22 -0.58
C PRO A 69 15.09 14.55 -1.25
N GLU A 70 15.96 14.96 -2.16
CA GLU A 70 15.84 16.23 -2.91
C GLU A 70 14.64 16.21 -3.87
N ALA A 71 14.46 15.09 -4.59
CA ALA A 71 13.30 14.89 -5.46
C ALA A 71 11.99 14.78 -4.66
N ALA A 72 12.04 14.17 -3.46
CA ALA A 72 10.88 14.10 -2.58
C ALA A 72 10.44 15.49 -2.11
N GLU A 73 11.39 16.35 -1.72
CA GLU A 73 11.08 17.71 -1.30
C GLU A 73 10.53 18.54 -2.45
N ALA A 74 11.15 18.49 -3.64
CA ALA A 74 10.65 19.16 -4.85
C ALA A 74 9.20 18.71 -5.15
N TYR A 75 8.93 17.41 -5.14
CA TYR A 75 7.59 16.87 -5.37
C TYR A 75 6.56 17.36 -4.34
N VAL A 76 6.93 17.42 -3.07
CA VAL A 76 6.03 17.92 -2.01
C VAL A 76 5.71 19.41 -2.22
N GLN A 77 6.71 20.23 -2.61
CA GLN A 77 6.51 21.65 -2.88
C GLN A 77 5.67 21.87 -4.15
N ASP A 78 5.96 21.16 -5.23
CA ASP A 78 5.26 21.28 -6.53
C ASP A 78 3.79 20.83 -6.47
N THR A 79 3.44 20.00 -5.48
CA THR A 79 2.06 19.50 -5.29
C THR A 79 1.37 20.06 -4.04
N LYS A 80 1.91 21.12 -3.46
CA LYS A 80 1.43 21.71 -2.20
C LYS A 80 -0.01 22.24 -2.27
N ASP A 81 -0.44 22.68 -3.45
CA ASP A 81 -1.77 23.17 -3.76
C ASP A 81 -2.80 22.06 -4.05
N GLN A 82 -2.35 20.80 -4.10
CA GLN A 82 -3.21 19.65 -4.34
C GLN A 82 -3.58 19.00 -3.00
N GLU A 83 -4.72 19.36 -2.46
CA GLU A 83 -5.22 18.81 -1.20
C GLU A 83 -5.28 17.29 -1.20
N ARG A 84 -4.91 16.70 -0.05
CA ARG A 84 -4.92 15.26 0.20
C ARG A 84 -5.55 14.96 1.54
N ALA A 85 -6.24 13.84 1.61
CA ALA A 85 -6.60 13.24 2.89
C ALA A 85 -5.51 12.25 3.31
N LEU A 86 -5.35 12.04 4.60
CA LEU A 86 -4.51 10.98 5.15
C LEU A 86 -5.39 9.87 5.69
N TYR A 87 -5.23 8.69 5.14
CA TYR A 87 -5.84 7.47 5.63
C TYR A 87 -4.81 6.53 6.23
N SER A 88 -5.23 5.70 7.16
CA SER A 88 -4.47 4.56 7.66
C SER A 88 -5.27 3.28 7.54
N LEU A 89 -4.59 2.18 7.23
CA LEU A 89 -5.11 0.82 7.29
C LEU A 89 -4.44 0.10 8.45
N PRO A 90 -5.13 -0.08 9.61
CA PRO A 90 -4.58 -0.79 10.75
C PRO A 90 -4.36 -2.27 10.43
N LEU A 91 -3.17 -2.81 10.72
CA LEU A 91 -2.85 -4.22 10.43
C LEU A 91 -3.56 -5.18 11.38
N LYS A 92 -3.85 -4.75 12.60
CA LYS A 92 -4.43 -5.60 13.66
C LYS A 92 -5.74 -6.28 13.27
N ASN A 93 -6.58 -5.58 12.51
CA ASN A 93 -7.91 -6.07 12.09
C ASN A 93 -7.98 -6.34 10.59
N SER A 94 -6.85 -6.42 9.92
CA SER A 94 -6.75 -6.64 8.48
C SER A 94 -6.34 -8.08 8.17
N THR A 95 -6.78 -8.58 7.02
CA THR A 95 -6.28 -9.82 6.46
C THR A 95 -4.98 -9.52 5.69
N VAL A 96 -3.89 -10.15 6.10
CA VAL A 96 -2.58 -9.97 5.47
C VAL A 96 -2.15 -11.26 4.77
N LYS A 97 -1.78 -11.14 3.50
CA LYS A 97 -1.30 -12.24 2.66
C LYS A 97 0.03 -11.83 2.05
N SER A 98 1.05 -12.67 2.18
CA SER A 98 2.36 -12.40 1.56
C SER A 98 2.86 -13.60 0.78
N TRP A 99 3.59 -13.34 -0.28
CA TRP A 99 4.25 -14.37 -1.09
C TRP A 99 5.41 -13.77 -1.90
N ARG A 100 6.26 -14.63 -2.42
CA ARG A 100 7.37 -14.28 -3.32
C ARG A 100 7.66 -15.41 -4.29
N MET A 101 8.42 -15.11 -5.32
CA MET A 101 8.99 -16.14 -6.19
C MET A 101 10.10 -16.90 -5.46
N PRO A 102 10.33 -18.19 -5.79
CA PRO A 102 11.49 -18.90 -5.29
C PRO A 102 12.78 -18.27 -5.82
N THR A 103 13.82 -18.27 -4.99
CA THR A 103 15.17 -17.89 -5.39
C THR A 103 15.96 -19.10 -5.87
N LYS A 104 17.14 -18.87 -6.49
CA LYS A 104 17.97 -19.94 -7.03
C LYS A 104 18.31 -20.99 -5.95
N GLY A 105 17.98 -22.25 -6.22
CA GLY A 105 18.21 -23.38 -5.32
C GLY A 105 17.10 -23.66 -4.31
N GLU A 106 16.04 -22.85 -4.26
CA GLU A 106 14.87 -23.13 -3.45
C GLU A 106 13.86 -24.01 -4.21
N PRO A 107 13.21 -24.98 -3.53
CA PRO A 107 12.08 -25.70 -4.13
C PRO A 107 10.92 -24.74 -4.37
N GLY A 108 10.25 -24.87 -5.53
CA GLY A 108 9.14 -24.00 -5.91
C GLY A 108 7.87 -24.16 -5.06
N ASN A 109 7.70 -25.33 -4.44
CA ASN A 109 6.56 -25.63 -3.58
C ASN A 109 6.73 -24.98 -2.18
N GLY A 110 5.67 -24.44 -1.64
CA GLY A 110 5.64 -23.84 -0.28
C GLY A 110 5.95 -22.35 -0.20
N ILE A 111 6.39 -21.71 -1.27
CA ILE A 111 6.61 -20.26 -1.35
C ILE A 111 5.34 -19.54 -1.78
N TRP A 112 4.57 -20.16 -2.66
CA TRP A 112 3.26 -19.71 -3.09
C TRP A 112 2.20 -20.14 -2.08
N HIS A 113 1.23 -19.28 -1.84
CA HIS A 113 0.12 -19.65 -0.97
C HIS A 113 -0.80 -20.64 -1.69
N GLN A 114 -0.93 -21.86 -1.17
CA GLN A 114 -1.71 -22.96 -1.78
C GLN A 114 -3.14 -22.57 -2.18
N ARG A 115 -3.79 -21.72 -1.42
CA ARG A 115 -5.15 -21.25 -1.71
C ARG A 115 -5.34 -20.49 -3.02
N TYR A 116 -4.27 -20.07 -3.68
CA TYR A 116 -4.34 -19.45 -5.00
C TYR A 116 -4.38 -20.45 -6.15
N TYR A 117 -4.21 -21.72 -5.83
CA TYR A 117 -4.25 -22.78 -6.81
C TYR A 117 -5.53 -23.59 -6.69
N ALA A 118 -6.13 -23.98 -7.83
CA ALA A 118 -7.26 -24.89 -7.82
C ALA A 118 -6.83 -26.25 -7.28
N PRO A 119 -7.71 -26.96 -6.54
CA PRO A 119 -7.44 -28.33 -6.08
C PRO A 119 -7.04 -29.25 -7.24
N GLY A 120 -6.06 -30.12 -7.01
CA GLY A 120 -5.54 -31.05 -8.02
C GLY A 120 -4.57 -30.45 -9.04
N THR A 121 -4.15 -29.20 -8.85
CA THR A 121 -3.07 -28.61 -9.65
C THR A 121 -1.71 -28.97 -9.08
N LYS A 122 -0.68 -28.96 -9.94
CA LYS A 122 0.72 -29.31 -9.60
C LYS A 122 1.25 -28.56 -8.35
N PHE A 123 0.72 -27.40 -8.04
CA PHE A 123 1.22 -26.51 -6.99
C PHE A 123 0.31 -26.42 -5.76
N ALA A 124 -0.80 -27.15 -5.74
CA ALA A 124 -1.78 -27.12 -4.64
C ALA A 124 -1.48 -28.13 -3.52
N ASP A 125 -0.59 -29.08 -3.75
CA ASP A 125 -0.20 -30.16 -2.83
C ASP A 125 1.09 -29.83 -2.07
#